data_717e3469087500a26c5ea6f976d4bf8b
#
_entry.id   717e3469087500a26c5ea6f976d4bf8b
#
_cell.length_a   1.000
_cell.length_b   1.000
_cell.length_c   1.000
_cell.angle_alpha   90.00
_cell.angle_beta   90.00
_cell.angle_gamma   90.00
#
_symmetry.space_group_name_H-M   'P 1'
#
loop_
_entity.id
_entity.type
_entity.pdbx_description
1 polymer ?
#
loop_
_entity_poly.entity_id
_entity_poly.type
_entity_poly.pdbx_seq_one_letter_code
_entity_poly.pdbx_strand_id
1 'polypeptide(L)' 'MAKEDAIEVDGVVEEALPNAMFRVELENGHEVLAHISGKMRKFYIRILPGDRVKVELSPYDLTRGRITYR' A
#
# COMPACT_ATOMS: atom_id res chain seq x y z
N MET A 1 13.70 -6.79 -15.39
CA MET A 1 12.56 -5.86 -15.35
C MET A 1 12.28 -5.47 -13.92
N ALA A 2 12.12 -4.19 -13.69
CA ALA A 2 11.93 -3.70 -12.34
C ALA A 2 10.68 -4.27 -11.67
N LYS A 3 9.65 -4.53 -12.44
CA LYS A 3 8.41 -5.05 -11.88
C LYS A 3 8.54 -6.43 -11.26
N GLU A 4 9.51 -7.18 -11.72
CA GLU A 4 9.67 -8.54 -11.22
C GLU A 4 10.22 -8.56 -9.81
N ASP A 5 10.79 -7.43 -9.39
CA ASP A 5 11.36 -7.34 -8.05
C ASP A 5 10.34 -6.87 -7.02
N ALA A 6 9.16 -6.48 -7.47
CA ALA A 6 8.15 -5.99 -6.54
C ALA A 6 7.45 -7.16 -5.87
N ILE A 7 7.20 -7.00 -4.57
CA ILE A 7 6.49 -8.00 -3.78
C ILE A 7 5.10 -7.47 -3.52
N GLU A 8 4.09 -8.19 -3.96
CA GLU A 8 2.70 -7.78 -3.77
C GLU A 8 2.09 -8.55 -2.60
N VAL A 9 1.58 -7.83 -1.63
CA VAL A 9 1.05 -8.42 -0.41
C VAL A 9 -0.31 -7.77 -0.10
N ASP A 10 -1.24 -8.56 0.37
CA ASP A 10 -2.53 -8.04 0.83
C ASP A 10 -2.37 -7.47 2.24
N GLY A 11 -3.11 -6.42 2.51
CA GLY A 11 -3.11 -5.80 3.81
C GLY A 11 -4.40 -5.08 4.10
N VAL A 12 -4.51 -4.57 5.31
CA VAL A 12 -5.67 -3.81 5.76
C VAL A 12 -5.20 -2.44 6.21
N VAL A 13 -5.88 -1.41 5.72
CA VAL A 13 -5.55 -0.04 6.09
C VAL A 13 -5.92 0.18 7.55
N GLU A 14 -4.95 0.60 8.35
CA GLU A 14 -5.18 0.90 9.76
C GLU A 14 -5.50 2.35 10.00
N GLU A 15 -4.82 3.23 9.27
CA GLU A 15 -4.94 4.66 9.54
C GLU A 15 -4.57 5.45 8.30
N ALA A 16 -5.30 6.53 8.07
CA ALA A 16 -4.97 7.49 7.01
C ALA A 16 -4.04 8.55 7.60
N LEU A 17 -2.94 8.78 6.92
CA LEU A 17 -1.91 9.73 7.35
C LEU A 17 -1.88 10.92 6.39
N PRO A 18 -1.22 12.02 6.78
CA PRO A 18 -1.07 13.16 5.87
C PRO A 18 -0.35 12.78 4.58
N ASN A 19 -0.53 13.61 3.56
CA ASN A 19 0.17 13.49 2.28
C ASN A 19 -0.18 12.22 1.51
N ALA A 20 -1.44 11.79 1.62
CA ALA A 20 -1.93 10.61 0.90
C ALA A 20 -1.15 9.35 1.28
N MET A 21 -0.68 9.29 2.52
CA MET A 21 -0.01 8.12 3.05
C MET A 21 -0.99 7.33 3.92
N PHE A 22 -0.69 6.04 4.06
CA PHE A 22 -1.53 5.16 4.87
C PHE A 22 -0.66 4.19 5.62
N ARG A 23 -1.09 3.87 6.83
CA ARG A 23 -0.47 2.79 7.58
C ARG A 23 -1.28 1.53 7.29
N VAL A 24 -0.60 0.51 6.80
CA VAL A 24 -1.25 -0.73 6.39
C VAL A 24 -0.63 -1.88 7.15
N GLU A 25 -1.48 -2.71 7.72
CA GLU A 25 -1.02 -3.94 8.37
C GLU A 25 -1.12 -5.07 7.34
N LEU A 26 0.00 -5.70 7.07
CA LEU A 26 0.06 -6.79 6.11
C LEU A 26 -0.39 -8.09 6.76
N GLU A 27 -0.70 -9.08 5.94
CA GLU A 27 -1.16 -10.37 6.44
C GLU A 27 -0.17 -11.05 7.35
N ASN A 28 1.12 -10.77 7.15
CA ASN A 28 2.16 -11.37 7.98
C ASN A 28 2.38 -10.62 9.29
N GLY A 29 1.54 -9.62 9.59
CA GLY A 29 1.64 -8.87 10.82
C GLY A 29 2.54 -7.66 10.78
N HIS A 30 3.24 -7.44 9.68
CA HIS A 30 4.08 -6.26 9.53
C HIS A 30 3.24 -5.04 9.18
N GLU A 31 3.68 -3.88 9.69
CA GLU A 31 3.08 -2.61 9.33
C GLU A 31 4.00 -1.89 8.36
N VAL A 32 3.41 -1.31 7.33
CA VAL A 32 4.17 -0.55 6.35
C VAL A 32 3.50 0.79 6.14
N LEU A 33 4.31 1.76 5.71
CA LEU A 33 3.79 3.04 5.24
C LEU A 33 3.60 2.92 3.75
N ALA A 34 2.38 3.16 3.30
CA ALA A 34 2.05 3.02 1.89
C ALA A 34 1.49 4.32 1.35
N HIS A 35 1.79 4.61 0.10
CA HIS A 35 1.18 5.74 -0.58
C HIS A 35 0.30 5.21 -1.71
N ILE A 36 -0.58 6.06 -2.21
CA ILE A 36 -1.49 5.68 -3.28
C ILE A 36 -0.73 5.72 -4.61
N SER A 37 -0.92 4.70 -5.44
CA SER A 37 -0.34 4.71 -6.77
C SER A 37 -0.95 5.83 -7.60
N GLY A 38 -0.23 6.26 -8.63
CA GLY A 38 -0.73 7.30 -9.51
C GLY A 38 -2.05 6.90 -10.20
N LYS A 39 -2.17 5.62 -10.52
CA LYS A 39 -3.37 5.12 -11.16
C LYS A 39 -4.60 5.27 -10.25
N MET A 40 -4.45 4.93 -8.99
CA MET A 40 -5.57 5.03 -8.06
C MET A 40 -5.93 6.48 -7.79
N ARG A 41 -4.93 7.34 -7.71
CA ARG A 41 -5.18 8.77 -7.53
C ARG A 41 -5.92 9.35 -8.73
N LYS A 42 -5.57 8.91 -9.91
CA LYS A 42 -6.18 9.38 -11.14
C LYS A 42 -7.68 9.07 -11.17
N PHE A 43 -8.07 7.92 -10.64
CA PHE A 43 -9.46 7.49 -10.65
C PHE A 43 -10.18 7.85 -9.35
N TYR A 44 -9.54 8.61 -8.47
CA TYR A 44 -10.16 9.08 -7.22
C TYR A 44 -10.67 7.94 -6.35
N ILE A 45 -9.96 6.84 -6.35
CA ILE A 45 -10.33 5.71 -5.52
C ILE A 45 -10.10 6.07 -4.06
N ARG A 46 -11.16 5.98 -3.27
CA ARG A 46 -11.10 6.36 -1.87
C ARG A 46 -10.66 5.18 -1.02
N ILE A 47 -9.74 5.46 -0.11
CA ILE A 47 -9.23 4.43 0.80
C ILE A 47 -9.52 4.88 2.22
N LEU A 48 -10.16 4.00 2.99
CA LEU A 48 -10.56 4.28 4.36
C LEU A 48 -9.96 3.23 5.30
N PRO A 49 -9.80 3.57 6.58
CA PRO A 49 -9.37 2.56 7.55
C PRO A 49 -10.31 1.37 7.52
N GLY A 50 -9.73 0.18 7.58
CA GLY A 50 -10.48 -1.05 7.48
C GLY A 50 -10.58 -1.63 6.08
N ASP A 51 -10.21 -0.86 5.06
CA ASP A 51 -10.27 -1.36 3.69
C ASP A 51 -9.13 -2.35 3.44
N ARG A 52 -9.43 -3.38 2.67
CA ARG A 52 -8.41 -4.32 2.23
C ARG A 52 -7.80 -3.79 0.95
N VAL A 53 -6.48 -3.82 0.90
CA VAL A 53 -5.75 -3.26 -0.24
C VAL A 53 -4.60 -4.19 -0.61
N LYS A 54 -4.12 -4.05 -1.83
CA LYS A 54 -2.90 -4.70 -2.26
C LYS A 54 -1.78 -3.67 -2.22
N VAL A 55 -0.68 -4.07 -1.60
CA VAL A 55 0.48 -3.21 -1.41
C VAL A 55 1.65 -3.81 -2.15
N GLU A 56 2.32 -3.00 -2.94
CA GLU A 56 3.52 -3.40 -3.65
C GLU A 56 4.72 -2.91 -2.86
N LEU A 57 5.57 -3.83 -2.45
CA LEU A 57 6.75 -3.54 -1.66
C LEU A 57 8.00 -3.70 -2.50
N SER A 58 9.00 -2.87 -2.20
CA SER A 58 10.32 -3.05 -2.76
C SER A 58 11.06 -4.09 -1.93
N PRO A 59 11.76 -5.05 -2.56
CA PRO A 59 12.59 -5.98 -1.78
C PRO A 59 13.73 -5.28 -1.05
N TYR A 60 14.03 -4.06 -1.44
CA TYR A 60 15.09 -3.29 -0.80
C TYR A 60 14.61 -2.50 0.41
N ASP A 61 13.29 -2.32 0.55
CA ASP A 61 12.75 -1.58 1.69
C ASP A 61 11.35 -2.09 1.96
N LEU A 62 11.24 -3.05 2.85
CA LEU A 62 9.97 -3.69 3.18
C LEU A 62 9.13 -2.88 4.16
N THR A 63 9.61 -1.70 4.57
CA THR A 63 8.85 -0.85 5.47
C THR A 63 7.98 0.15 4.72
N ARG A 64 8.14 0.26 3.41
CA ARG A 64 7.38 1.18 2.59
C ARG A 64 6.81 0.47 1.39
N GLY A 65 5.64 0.91 0.98
CA GLY A 65 5.00 0.30 -0.16
C GLY A 65 4.10 1.28 -0.90
N ARG A 66 3.47 0.75 -1.92
CA ARG A 66 2.54 1.52 -2.73
C ARG A 66 1.26 0.72 -2.86
N ILE A 67 0.14 1.37 -2.57
CA ILE A 67 -1.16 0.73 -2.74
C ILE A 67 -1.49 0.74 -4.22
N THR A 68 -1.65 -0.43 -4.79
CA THR A 68 -1.89 -0.59 -6.22
C THR A 68 -3.30 -1.02 -6.54
N TYR A 69 -4.02 -1.51 -5.53
CA TYR A 69 -5.37 -2.01 -5.75
C TYR A 69 -6.14 -1.99 -4.43
N ARG A 70 -7.42 -1.77 -4.56
CA ARG A 70 -8.31 -1.78 -3.40
C ARG A 70 -9.46 -2.75 -3.61
#